data_e63b27c14298a8934706bb055b54fdb0
#
_entry.id   e63b27c14298a8934706bb055b54fdb0
#
_cell.length_a   1.000
_cell.length_b   1.000
_cell.length_c   1.000
_cell.angle_alpha   90.00
_cell.angle_beta   90.00
_cell.angle_gamma   90.00
#
_symmetry.space_group_name_H-M   'P 1'
#
loop_
_entity.id
_entity.type
_entity.pdbx_description
1 polymer ?
#
loop_
_entity_poly.entity_id
_entity_poly.type
_entity_poly.pdbx_seq_one_letter_code
_entity_poly.pdbx_strand_id
1 'polypeptide(L)'
;MPIPLSSRALTAAALGAVAAAGLTACGGATHAATGHPVAAAAHAETAGPVPAAGAEAAPRPPVATNAVTIDNFSFMPPAIRVKAGSTVNWTNTDEEPHSVVSSEEPMRSPTLAGTANKFSHTFAKPGTYHYNCGIHPFMHGTVEVTA
;
A
#
# COMPACT_ATOMS: atom_id res chain seq x y z
N MET A 1 22.98 42.06 -19.17
CA MET A 1 21.54 42.10 -19.55
C MET A 1 20.75 41.55 -18.36
N PRO A 2 19.95 42.34 -17.69
CA PRO A 2 19.21 41.95 -16.51
C PRO A 2 17.88 41.28 -16.89
N ILE A 3 17.55 40.19 -16.20
CA ILE A 3 16.31 39.41 -16.33
C ILE A 3 15.26 40.05 -15.42
N PRO A 4 14.04 40.35 -15.86
CA PRO A 4 13.02 40.94 -15.01
C PRO A 4 12.35 39.92 -14.10
N LEU A 5 12.27 40.28 -12.79
CA LEU A 5 11.40 39.62 -11.83
C LEU A 5 9.92 39.93 -12.16
N SER A 6 9.12 38.95 -12.40
CA SER A 6 7.66 39.08 -12.43
C SER A 6 7.06 38.66 -11.11
N SER A 7 6.71 39.63 -10.30
CA SER A 7 5.81 39.50 -9.16
C SER A 7 4.37 39.31 -9.65
N ARG A 8 3.64 38.29 -9.22
CA ARG A 8 2.18 38.20 -9.24
C ARG A 8 1.70 37.65 -7.92
N ALA A 9 1.35 38.59 -7.09
CA ALA A 9 0.03 38.95 -6.57
C ALA A 9 -0.82 37.82 -5.98
N LEU A 10 -0.93 37.89 -4.63
CA LEU A 10 -1.92 37.22 -3.79
C LEU A 10 -3.34 37.61 -4.22
N THR A 11 -4.22 36.63 -4.22
CA THR A 11 -5.66 36.88 -4.09
C THR A 11 -6.21 35.99 -2.98
N ALA A 12 -6.57 36.62 -1.87
CA ALA A 12 -7.35 36.04 -0.79
C ALA A 12 -8.84 36.33 -1.06
N ALA A 13 -9.69 35.35 -0.87
CA ALA A 13 -11.14 35.48 -0.70
C ALA A 13 -11.61 34.23 0.06
N ALA A 14 -12.01 34.39 1.25
CA ALA A 14 -13.24 34.81 1.88
C ALA A 14 -14.17 33.63 2.21
N LEU A 15 -14.33 33.47 3.51
CA LEU A 15 -15.43 32.97 4.37
C LEU A 15 -16.72 32.47 3.71
N GLY A 16 -17.16 31.28 4.20
CA GLY A 16 -18.53 30.81 4.10
C GLY A 16 -18.83 29.86 5.25
N ALA A 17 -19.25 30.40 6.38
CA ALA A 17 -19.81 29.65 7.49
C ALA A 17 -21.30 29.40 7.20
N VAL A 18 -21.76 28.14 7.28
CA VAL A 18 -23.17 27.80 7.43
C VAL A 18 -23.31 26.77 8.53
N ALA A 19 -23.86 27.23 9.65
CA ALA A 19 -24.37 26.41 10.73
C ALA A 19 -25.79 25.97 10.39
N ALA A 20 -26.12 24.70 10.58
CA ALA A 20 -27.49 24.25 10.74
C ALA A 20 -27.54 23.12 11.77
N ALA A 21 -28.07 23.47 12.93
CA ALA A 21 -28.48 22.54 13.97
C ALA A 21 -29.81 21.86 13.56
N GLY A 22 -29.91 20.55 13.82
CA GLY A 22 -31.15 19.79 13.70
C GLY A 22 -31.18 18.66 14.72
N LEU A 23 -31.73 18.95 15.89
CA LEU A 23 -32.20 17.94 16.86
C LEU A 23 -33.55 17.39 16.43
N THR A 24 -33.74 16.07 16.43
CA THR A 24 -35.02 15.36 16.62
C THR A 24 -34.67 13.98 17.13
N ALA A 25 -34.81 13.61 18.34
CA ALA A 25 -35.90 13.21 19.23
C ALA A 25 -36.54 11.85 18.85
N CYS A 26 -36.36 10.90 19.80
CA CYS A 26 -37.22 9.82 20.28
C CYS A 26 -37.89 8.86 19.30
N GLY A 27 -37.69 7.57 19.57
CA GLY A 27 -38.52 6.47 19.11
C GLY A 27 -38.08 5.16 19.73
N GLY A 28 -38.39 4.94 21.02
CA GLY A 28 -38.27 3.65 21.66
C GLY A 28 -39.34 2.68 21.12
N ALA A 29 -38.93 1.51 20.68
CA ALA A 29 -39.82 0.37 20.42
C ALA A 29 -39.30 -0.82 21.21
N THR A 30 -39.94 -1.04 22.36
CA THR A 30 -39.84 -2.28 23.13
C THR A 30 -40.53 -3.40 22.34
N HIS A 31 -39.77 -4.35 21.82
CA HIS A 31 -40.30 -5.58 21.27
C HIS A 31 -40.28 -6.66 22.36
N ALA A 32 -41.48 -7.06 22.76
CA ALA A 32 -41.75 -8.14 23.66
C ALA A 32 -41.15 -9.45 23.11
N ALA A 33 -40.46 -10.15 23.97
CA ALA A 33 -39.97 -11.50 23.71
C ALA A 33 -41.13 -12.48 23.67
N THR A 34 -41.44 -13.02 22.49
CA THR A 34 -42.29 -14.21 22.38
C THR A 34 -41.34 -15.40 22.25
N GLY A 35 -41.21 -16.17 23.30
CA GLY A 35 -40.44 -17.39 23.35
C GLY A 35 -41.07 -18.47 22.45
N HIS A 36 -40.31 -18.96 21.51
CA HIS A 36 -40.60 -20.23 20.84
C HIS A 36 -39.59 -21.25 21.34
N PRO A 37 -40.03 -22.39 21.83
CA PRO A 37 -39.12 -23.50 22.16
C PRO A 37 -38.68 -24.15 20.86
N VAL A 38 -37.45 -23.85 20.43
CA VAL A 38 -36.80 -24.61 19.37
C VAL A 38 -36.20 -25.86 19.97
N ALA A 39 -36.74 -27.00 19.52
CA ALA A 39 -36.21 -28.31 19.79
C ALA A 39 -34.72 -28.39 19.40
N ALA A 40 -33.89 -28.78 20.36
CA ALA A 40 -32.47 -29.05 20.13
C ALA A 40 -32.34 -30.28 19.23
N ALA A 41 -32.17 -30.06 17.94
CA ALA A 41 -31.63 -31.08 17.05
C ALA A 41 -30.11 -31.03 17.19
N ALA A 42 -29.55 -32.01 17.87
CA ALA A 42 -28.12 -32.24 17.94
C ALA A 42 -27.62 -32.64 16.54
N HIS A 43 -27.17 -31.67 15.76
CA HIS A 43 -26.35 -31.94 14.59
C HIS A 43 -24.93 -32.18 15.10
N ALA A 44 -24.54 -33.46 15.13
CA ALA A 44 -23.12 -33.81 15.24
C ALA A 44 -22.42 -33.35 13.96
N GLU A 45 -21.91 -32.12 13.96
CA GLU A 45 -20.97 -31.68 12.95
C GLU A 45 -19.66 -32.42 13.17
N THR A 46 -19.45 -33.38 12.30
CA THR A 46 -18.14 -33.98 12.11
C THR A 46 -17.22 -32.87 11.64
N ALA A 47 -16.42 -32.29 12.57
CA ALA A 47 -15.39 -31.39 12.25
C ALA A 47 -14.37 -32.07 11.35
N GLY A 48 -14.55 -31.93 10.04
CA GLY A 48 -13.52 -32.26 9.07
C GLY A 48 -12.25 -31.44 9.37
N PRO A 49 -11.06 -31.98 9.08
CA PRO A 49 -9.83 -31.23 9.32
C PRO A 49 -9.90 -29.93 8.51
N VAL A 50 -10.02 -28.82 9.20
CA VAL A 50 -9.80 -27.49 8.60
C VAL A 50 -8.40 -27.51 7.99
N PRO A 51 -8.24 -27.26 6.67
CA PRO A 51 -6.91 -27.12 6.12
C PRO A 51 -6.25 -25.96 6.85
N ALA A 52 -5.10 -26.19 7.46
CA ALA A 52 -4.30 -25.17 8.11
C ALA A 52 -3.98 -24.10 7.05
N ALA A 53 -4.76 -23.02 7.06
CA ALA A 53 -4.47 -21.83 6.29
C ALA A 53 -3.23 -21.20 6.89
N GLY A 54 -2.13 -21.21 6.16
CA GLY A 54 -0.91 -20.54 6.57
C GLY A 54 0.34 -21.38 6.42
N ALA A 55 0.52 -22.06 5.29
CA ALA A 55 1.88 -22.27 4.84
C ALA A 55 2.40 -20.89 4.39
N GLU A 56 2.98 -20.15 5.33
CA GLU A 56 3.84 -19.02 5.01
C GLU A 56 4.86 -19.54 4.00
N ALA A 57 4.71 -19.13 2.75
CA ALA A 57 5.58 -19.59 1.69
C ALA A 57 6.99 -19.20 2.09
N ALA A 58 7.88 -20.19 2.24
CA ALA A 58 9.28 -19.95 2.59
C ALA A 58 9.84 -18.82 1.72
N PRO A 59 10.61 -17.88 2.29
CA PRO A 59 11.13 -16.74 1.57
C PRO A 59 11.85 -17.22 0.30
N ARG A 60 11.37 -16.83 -0.87
CA ARG A 60 12.06 -17.17 -2.12
C ARG A 60 13.40 -16.45 -2.14
N PRO A 61 14.48 -17.11 -2.59
CA PRO A 61 15.76 -16.45 -2.71
C PRO A 61 15.66 -15.24 -3.64
N PRO A 62 16.36 -14.13 -3.33
CA PRO A 62 16.36 -12.94 -4.16
C PRO A 62 16.81 -13.23 -5.60
N VAL A 63 16.13 -12.63 -6.57
CA VAL A 63 16.47 -12.77 -7.99
C VAL A 63 17.57 -11.77 -8.35
N ALA A 64 18.61 -12.22 -9.06
CA ALA A 64 19.67 -11.35 -9.57
C ALA A 64 19.14 -10.51 -10.74
N THR A 65 18.59 -9.35 -10.45
CA THR A 65 18.07 -8.38 -11.42
C THR A 65 18.07 -6.98 -10.80
N ASN A 66 18.08 -5.96 -11.64
CA ASN A 66 17.90 -4.57 -11.23
C ASN A 66 16.56 -3.98 -11.71
N ALA A 67 15.65 -4.82 -12.17
CA ALA A 67 14.31 -4.42 -12.62
C ALA A 67 13.24 -5.04 -11.75
N VAL A 68 12.28 -4.22 -11.32
CA VAL A 68 11.09 -4.61 -10.59
C VAL A 68 9.87 -4.07 -11.34
N THR A 69 8.91 -4.93 -11.59
CA THR A 69 7.61 -4.55 -12.15
C THR A 69 6.62 -4.43 -10.99
N ILE A 70 5.77 -3.44 -11.04
CA ILE A 70 4.59 -3.34 -10.18
C ILE A 70 3.44 -3.85 -11.02
N ASP A 71 2.87 -4.99 -10.60
CA ASP A 71 1.82 -5.69 -11.35
C ASP A 71 0.86 -6.37 -10.37
N ASN A 72 -0.43 -6.20 -10.59
CA ASN A 72 -1.49 -6.77 -9.77
C ASN A 72 -1.26 -6.55 -8.26
N PHE A 73 -1.02 -5.29 -7.87
CA PHE A 73 -0.76 -4.86 -6.49
C PHE A 73 0.40 -5.61 -5.82
N SER A 74 1.45 -5.92 -6.57
CA SER A 74 2.63 -6.65 -6.09
C SER A 74 3.90 -6.11 -6.74
N PHE A 75 5.01 -6.18 -6.00
CA PHE A 75 6.35 -5.97 -6.58
C PHE A 75 6.88 -7.31 -7.11
N MET A 76 7.26 -7.34 -8.39
CA MET A 76 7.71 -8.55 -9.09
C MET A 76 9.09 -8.38 -9.71
N PRO A 77 10.13 -9.13 -9.30
CA PRO A 77 10.14 -10.06 -8.17
C PRO A 77 10.01 -9.34 -6.80
N PRO A 78 9.49 -10.01 -5.76
CA PRO A 78 9.34 -9.40 -4.43
C PRO A 78 10.69 -9.18 -3.71
N ALA A 79 11.72 -9.91 -4.10
CA ALA A 79 13.07 -9.76 -3.60
C ALA A 79 14.08 -9.84 -4.74
N ILE A 80 14.98 -8.87 -4.80
CA ILE A 80 16.05 -8.80 -5.80
C ILE A 80 17.42 -8.67 -5.13
N ARG A 81 18.47 -9.08 -5.87
CA ARG A 81 19.86 -8.91 -5.44
C ARG A 81 20.65 -8.13 -6.50
N VAL A 82 21.34 -7.10 -6.04
CA VAL A 82 22.20 -6.25 -6.88
C VAL A 82 23.56 -6.01 -6.20
N LYS A 83 24.53 -5.48 -6.94
CA LYS A 83 25.80 -5.01 -6.37
C LYS A 83 25.68 -3.56 -5.90
N ALA A 84 26.51 -3.17 -4.93
CA ALA A 84 26.65 -1.78 -4.52
C ALA A 84 26.99 -0.89 -5.73
N GLY A 85 26.39 0.29 -5.79
CA GLY A 85 26.46 1.19 -6.94
C GLY A 85 25.45 0.89 -8.06
N SER A 86 24.67 -0.19 -7.96
CA SER A 86 23.65 -0.50 -8.97
C SER A 86 22.43 0.41 -8.85
N THR A 87 21.85 0.76 -9.98
CA THR A 87 20.56 1.44 -10.07
C THR A 87 19.45 0.41 -10.30
N VAL A 88 18.47 0.39 -9.41
CA VAL A 88 17.26 -0.42 -9.54
C VAL A 88 16.15 0.42 -10.17
N ASN A 89 15.38 -0.20 -11.06
CA ASN A 89 14.29 0.42 -11.79
C ASN A 89 12.97 -0.25 -11.45
N TRP A 90 11.98 0.53 -11.01
CA TRP A 90 10.59 0.11 -10.84
C TRP A 90 9.76 0.62 -12.00
N THR A 91 8.90 -0.23 -12.55
CA THR A 91 7.96 0.13 -13.61
C THR A 91 6.55 -0.25 -13.16
N ASN A 92 5.64 0.72 -13.11
CA ASN A 92 4.23 0.43 -12.87
C ASN A 92 3.58 -0.07 -14.16
N THR A 93 2.92 -1.22 -14.10
CA THR A 93 2.12 -1.81 -15.19
C THR A 93 0.64 -1.89 -14.84
N ASP A 94 0.28 -1.55 -13.59
CA ASP A 94 -1.11 -1.41 -13.18
C ASP A 94 -1.70 -0.07 -13.66
N GLU A 95 -2.99 -0.02 -13.80
CA GLU A 95 -3.72 1.25 -14.02
C GLU A 95 -3.80 2.08 -12.73
N GLU A 96 -3.79 1.41 -11.58
CA GLU A 96 -3.82 2.02 -10.25
C GLU A 96 -2.51 2.72 -9.93
N PRO A 97 -2.58 3.80 -9.14
CA PRO A 97 -1.39 4.52 -8.71
C PRO A 97 -0.65 3.75 -7.62
N HIS A 98 0.67 3.70 -7.74
CA HIS A 98 1.57 3.11 -6.75
C HIS A 98 2.69 4.07 -6.36
N SER A 99 3.47 3.71 -5.36
CA SER A 99 4.71 4.39 -5.00
C SER A 99 5.71 3.42 -4.38
N VAL A 100 6.97 3.83 -4.31
CA VAL A 100 8.04 3.04 -3.71
C VAL A 100 8.65 3.85 -2.56
N VAL A 101 8.57 3.34 -1.34
CA VAL A 101 9.03 4.03 -0.14
C VAL A 101 9.82 3.10 0.75
N SER A 102 11.00 3.55 1.22
CA SER A 102 11.76 2.86 2.26
C SER A 102 12.04 3.81 3.42
N SER A 103 12.11 3.27 4.64
CA SER A 103 12.57 3.97 5.83
C SER A 103 14.06 3.74 6.11
N GLU A 104 14.63 2.68 5.56
CA GLU A 104 16.03 2.27 5.77
C GLU A 104 16.99 2.98 4.81
N GLU A 105 16.50 3.39 3.65
CA GLU A 105 17.18 4.21 2.66
C GLU A 105 16.31 5.45 2.39
N PRO A 106 16.86 6.66 2.23
CA PRO A 106 16.08 7.85 1.89
C PRO A 106 15.52 7.75 0.46
N MET A 107 14.64 6.78 0.25
CA MET A 107 14.02 6.45 -1.01
C MET A 107 12.52 6.67 -0.94
N ARG A 108 12.04 7.60 -1.76
CA ARG A 108 10.62 7.88 -1.94
C ARG A 108 10.36 8.27 -3.39
N SER A 109 9.60 7.46 -4.11
CA SER A 109 9.16 7.82 -5.45
C SER A 109 8.04 8.86 -5.41
N PRO A 110 7.82 9.61 -6.48
CA PRO A 110 6.51 10.23 -6.73
C PRO A 110 5.44 9.13 -6.89
N THR A 111 4.17 9.55 -6.99
CA THR A 111 3.09 8.65 -7.37
C THR A 111 3.30 8.19 -8.83
N LEU A 112 3.37 6.90 -9.03
CA LEU A 112 3.49 6.25 -10.34
C LEU A 112 2.06 5.93 -10.82
N ALA A 113 1.40 6.90 -11.46
CA ALA A 113 0.01 6.78 -11.90
C ALA A 113 -0.07 6.26 -13.32
N GLY A 114 -0.82 5.18 -13.53
CA GLY A 114 -1.01 4.53 -14.81
C GLY A 114 0.19 3.72 -15.29
N THR A 115 0.01 3.06 -16.40
CA THR A 115 0.98 2.13 -16.97
C THR A 115 2.23 2.83 -17.50
N ALA A 116 3.37 2.13 -17.46
CA ALA A 116 4.69 2.56 -17.91
C ALA A 116 5.35 3.71 -17.14
N ASN A 117 4.76 4.19 -16.03
CA ASN A 117 5.46 5.11 -15.13
C ASN A 117 6.62 4.40 -14.42
N LYS A 118 7.74 5.11 -14.32
CA LYS A 118 8.99 4.54 -13.83
C LYS A 118 9.58 5.36 -12.70
N PHE A 119 10.27 4.66 -11.81
CA PHE A 119 11.12 5.23 -10.77
C PHE A 119 12.45 4.48 -10.76
N SER A 120 13.53 5.17 -10.42
CA SER A 120 14.84 4.55 -10.26
C SER A 120 15.55 5.10 -9.03
N HIS A 121 16.31 4.21 -8.37
CA HIS A 121 17.13 4.57 -7.21
C HIS A 121 18.46 3.80 -7.26
N THR A 122 19.57 4.46 -6.84
CA THR A 122 20.90 3.85 -6.80
C THR A 122 21.29 3.51 -5.37
N PHE A 123 21.56 2.25 -5.11
CA PHE A 123 21.99 1.75 -3.81
C PHE A 123 23.52 1.78 -3.70
N ALA A 124 24.05 2.76 -2.96
CA ALA A 124 25.49 2.97 -2.86
C ALA A 124 26.20 2.01 -1.88
N LYS A 125 25.50 1.47 -0.88
CA LYS A 125 26.09 0.68 0.19
C LYS A 125 25.54 -0.75 0.22
N PRO A 126 26.34 -1.75 0.57
CA PRO A 126 25.83 -3.09 0.85
C PRO A 126 24.85 -3.08 2.04
N GLY A 127 23.83 -3.92 1.97
CA GLY A 127 22.80 -4.03 3.00
C GLY A 127 21.52 -4.68 2.46
N THR A 128 20.55 -4.89 3.34
CA THR A 128 19.20 -5.31 2.98
C THR A 128 18.27 -4.15 3.20
N TYR A 129 17.53 -3.77 2.17
CA TYR A 129 16.66 -2.60 2.16
C TYR A 129 15.21 -3.06 1.90
N HIS A 130 14.38 -2.91 2.92
CA HIS A 130 12.95 -3.17 2.79
C HIS A 130 12.23 -1.92 2.28
N TYR A 131 11.25 -2.14 1.45
CA TYR A 131 10.41 -1.06 0.94
C TYR A 131 8.95 -1.52 0.80
N ASN A 132 8.05 -0.58 0.74
CA ASN A 132 6.62 -0.83 0.56
C ASN A 132 6.00 0.21 -0.39
N CYS A 133 4.78 -0.07 -0.84
CA CYS A 133 3.98 0.95 -1.48
C CYS A 133 3.41 1.91 -0.43
N GLY A 134 3.62 3.21 -0.60
CA GLY A 134 3.11 4.23 0.32
C GLY A 134 1.60 4.44 0.24
N ILE A 135 0.94 3.90 -0.81
CA ILE A 135 -0.51 3.97 -1.03
C ILE A 135 -1.17 2.66 -0.57
N HIS A 136 -0.51 1.52 -0.82
CA HIS A 136 -1.00 0.18 -0.50
C HIS A 136 0.00 -0.51 0.46
N PRO A 137 -0.14 -0.33 1.79
CA PRO A 137 0.87 -0.76 2.77
C PRO A 137 1.12 -2.27 2.83
N PHE A 138 0.22 -3.08 2.29
CA PHE A 138 0.38 -4.54 2.21
C PHE A 138 1.35 -4.99 1.10
N MET A 139 1.74 -4.09 0.18
CA MET A 139 2.72 -4.39 -0.86
C MET A 139 4.13 -4.17 -0.31
N HIS A 140 4.91 -5.23 -0.26
CA HIS A 140 6.28 -5.19 0.26
C HIS A 140 7.28 -5.73 -0.77
N GLY A 141 8.50 -5.19 -0.72
CA GLY A 141 9.62 -5.68 -1.50
C GLY A 141 10.95 -5.54 -0.76
N THR A 142 11.98 -6.20 -1.26
CA THR A 142 13.33 -6.20 -0.67
C THR A 142 14.39 -6.07 -1.75
N VAL A 143 15.38 -5.20 -1.51
CA VAL A 143 16.61 -5.14 -2.29
C VAL A 143 17.77 -5.58 -1.41
N GLU A 144 18.43 -6.68 -1.78
CA GLU A 144 19.67 -7.14 -1.18
C GLU A 144 20.84 -6.59 -1.99
N VAL A 145 21.66 -5.76 -1.38
CA VAL A 145 22.83 -5.14 -2.00
C VAL A 145 24.09 -5.82 -1.49
N THR A 146 24.83 -6.43 -2.38
CA THR A 146 26.14 -7.06 -2.09
C THR A 146 27.30 -6.13 -2.39
N ALA A 147 28.46 -6.43 -1.81
CA ALA A 147 29.70 -5.71 -2.10
C ALA A 147 30.14 -5.89 -3.57
#